data_9744f4966c4cd07323c7927ce4d63396
#
_entry.id   9744f4966c4cd07323c7927ce4d63396
#
_cell.length_a   1.000
_cell.length_b   1.000
_cell.length_c   1.000
_cell.angle_alpha   90.00
_cell.angle_beta   90.00
_cell.angle_gamma   90.00
#
_symmetry.space_group_name_H-M   'P 1'
#
loop_
_entity.id
_entity.type
_entity.pdbx_description
1 polymer ?
#
loop_
_entity_poly.entity_id
_entity_poly.type
_entity_poly.pdbx_seq_one_letter_code
_entity_poly.pdbx_strand_id
1 'polypeptide(L)'
;MHAGKLSVALLLARLILFAQAEPREIARLLEPSLHSPDAVTLELRRYLIAKAPALPEAGARWLESAPQLRQRVLREVIFHGWPREWIESPARFEDLGFVPGGNGYRMRKLRYEIVPGFASTAILYEPLEIRGRIPAVLNVNGHVGAPGKAVEYKQKRCIHLARHGVLALNLEWIGMGELAHKENAHWFGAHLDLVGANAAGLFYLAMRRGLDYLWDHPHVDRARIAMTGLSGGGWQTIVLSALDERVRLAVPVAGYASVVSRIERPADIGDIEQN
;
A
#
# COMPACT_ATOMS: atom_id res chain seq x y z
N MET A 1 22.29 -63.07 41.57
CA MET A 1 22.16 -62.30 40.30
C MET A 1 20.68 -62.14 39.81
N HIS A 2 19.64 -62.21 40.67
CA HIS A 2 18.24 -62.08 40.24
C HIS A 2 17.49 -60.80 40.65
N ALA A 3 18.04 -60.07 41.63
CA ALA A 3 17.38 -58.84 42.14
C ALA A 3 17.52 -57.61 41.18
N GLY A 4 18.60 -57.52 40.41
CA GLY A 4 18.84 -56.38 39.49
C GLY A 4 17.98 -56.36 38.22
N LYS A 5 17.54 -57.55 37.76
CA LYS A 5 16.68 -57.63 36.54
C LYS A 5 15.22 -57.24 36.80
N LEU A 6 14.72 -57.45 38.04
CA LEU A 6 13.37 -57.09 38.41
C LEU A 6 13.21 -55.56 38.56
N SER A 7 14.24 -54.86 39.05
CA SER A 7 14.21 -53.41 39.22
C SER A 7 14.24 -52.66 37.85
N VAL A 8 15.00 -53.16 36.88
CA VAL A 8 15.06 -52.56 35.55
C VAL A 8 13.75 -52.80 34.77
N ALA A 9 13.15 -53.96 34.91
CA ALA A 9 11.85 -54.26 34.30
C ALA A 9 10.71 -53.41 34.88
N LEU A 10 10.71 -53.16 36.19
CA LEU A 10 9.75 -52.24 36.84
C LEU A 10 9.96 -50.78 36.47
N LEU A 11 11.21 -50.33 36.27
CA LEU A 11 11.52 -48.98 35.78
C LEU A 11 11.09 -48.79 34.32
N LEU A 12 11.35 -49.79 33.47
CA LEU A 12 10.91 -49.78 32.06
C LEU A 12 9.39 -49.86 31.94
N ALA A 13 8.71 -50.67 32.79
CA ALA A 13 7.25 -50.71 32.82
C ALA A 13 6.63 -49.37 33.28
N ARG A 14 7.26 -48.67 34.25
CA ARG A 14 6.85 -47.30 34.62
C ARG A 14 7.09 -46.29 33.53
N LEU A 15 8.20 -46.35 32.80
CA LEU A 15 8.49 -45.49 31.67
C LEU A 15 7.54 -45.75 30.47
N ILE A 16 7.11 -47.00 30.25
CA ILE A 16 6.13 -47.36 29.21
C ILE A 16 4.70 -46.90 29.63
N LEU A 17 4.36 -46.93 30.92
CA LEU A 17 3.09 -46.39 31.38
C LEU A 17 2.99 -44.88 31.29
N PHE A 18 4.08 -44.15 31.36
CA PHE A 18 4.11 -42.71 31.10
C PHE A 18 4.04 -42.36 29.58
N ALA A 19 4.25 -43.33 28.67
CA ALA A 19 4.25 -43.11 27.24
C ALA A 19 2.90 -43.33 26.57
N GLN A 20 1.82 -43.60 27.33
CA GLN A 20 0.48 -43.83 26.76
C GLN A 20 -0.60 -43.05 27.52
N ALA A 21 -0.39 -41.75 27.71
CA ALA A 21 -1.54 -40.91 28.01
C ALA A 21 -2.45 -40.95 26.77
N GLU A 22 -3.68 -41.40 26.93
CA GLU A 22 -4.66 -41.40 25.85
C GLU A 22 -4.80 -39.97 25.28
N PRO A 23 -4.91 -39.78 23.96
CA PRO A 23 -5.01 -38.45 23.36
C PRO A 23 -6.09 -37.57 23.98
N ARG A 24 -7.16 -38.16 24.48
CA ARG A 24 -8.23 -37.46 25.23
C ARG A 24 -7.78 -36.94 26.58
N GLU A 25 -6.92 -37.67 27.29
CA GLU A 25 -6.38 -37.27 28.58
C GLU A 25 -5.37 -36.13 28.38
N ILE A 26 -4.53 -36.19 27.39
CA ILE A 26 -3.63 -35.10 27.00
C ILE A 26 -4.44 -33.86 26.64
N ALA A 27 -5.46 -34.01 25.80
CA ALA A 27 -6.34 -32.89 25.42
C ALA A 27 -6.95 -32.23 26.66
N ARG A 28 -7.45 -33.01 27.62
CA ARG A 28 -8.02 -32.49 28.87
C ARG A 28 -6.99 -31.78 29.75
N LEU A 29 -5.76 -32.27 29.79
CA LEU A 29 -4.67 -31.62 30.54
C LEU A 29 -4.23 -30.29 29.89
N LEU A 30 -4.44 -30.14 28.59
CA LEU A 30 -4.12 -28.94 27.82
C LEU A 30 -5.28 -27.94 27.70
N GLU A 31 -6.53 -28.33 28.17
CA GLU A 31 -7.68 -27.41 28.17
C GLU A 31 -7.45 -26.13 29.02
N PRO A 32 -6.80 -26.16 30.19
CA PRO A 32 -6.50 -24.92 30.88
C PRO A 32 -5.54 -24.06 30.10
N SER A 33 -5.95 -22.85 29.78
CA SER A 33 -5.11 -21.88 29.11
C SER A 33 -3.88 -21.56 29.97
N LEU A 34 -2.69 -21.78 29.42
CA LEU A 34 -1.42 -21.43 30.08
C LEU A 34 -1.21 -19.94 30.19
N HIS A 35 -1.89 -19.18 29.32
CA HIS A 35 -1.79 -17.72 29.28
C HIS A 35 -3.14 -17.12 28.87
N SER A 36 -3.49 -15.99 29.45
CA SER A 36 -4.72 -15.28 29.07
C SER A 36 -4.56 -14.65 27.68
N PRO A 37 -5.51 -14.84 26.75
CA PRO A 37 -5.50 -14.15 25.47
C PRO A 37 -5.41 -12.62 25.61
N ASP A 38 -6.06 -12.05 26.62
CA ASP A 38 -6.00 -10.61 26.91
C ASP A 38 -4.62 -10.17 27.35
N ALA A 39 -3.94 -10.99 28.18
CA ALA A 39 -2.56 -10.70 28.59
C ALA A 39 -1.60 -10.71 27.38
N VAL A 40 -1.72 -11.73 26.51
CA VAL A 40 -0.92 -11.81 25.25
C VAL A 40 -1.15 -10.56 24.40
N THR A 41 -2.40 -10.17 24.20
CA THR A 41 -2.76 -8.99 23.41
C THR A 41 -2.14 -7.72 24.01
N LEU A 42 -2.21 -7.55 25.33
CA LEU A 42 -1.67 -6.39 26.01
C LEU A 42 -0.13 -6.34 25.93
N GLU A 43 0.53 -7.46 26.09
CA GLU A 43 1.99 -7.57 25.96
C GLU A 43 2.45 -7.28 24.53
N LEU A 44 1.77 -7.82 23.52
CA LEU A 44 2.06 -7.55 22.13
C LEU A 44 1.89 -6.05 21.80
N ARG A 45 0.81 -5.43 22.25
CA ARG A 45 0.61 -3.98 22.09
C ARG A 45 1.75 -3.16 22.70
N ARG A 46 2.13 -3.46 23.92
CA ARG A 46 3.24 -2.78 24.61
C ARG A 46 4.55 -2.94 23.83
N TYR A 47 4.83 -4.15 23.37
CA TYR A 47 6.00 -4.43 22.55
C TYR A 47 6.00 -3.61 21.26
N LEU A 48 4.90 -3.61 20.51
CA LEU A 48 4.78 -2.87 19.24
C LEU A 48 4.90 -1.35 19.44
N ILE A 49 4.25 -0.81 20.49
CA ILE A 49 4.37 0.63 20.81
C ILE A 49 5.81 1.00 21.15
N ALA A 50 6.51 0.16 21.92
CA ALA A 50 7.90 0.40 22.27
C ALA A 50 8.84 0.34 21.05
N LYS A 51 8.44 -0.32 19.96
CA LYS A 51 9.18 -0.40 18.69
C LYS A 51 8.80 0.70 17.71
N ALA A 52 7.71 1.42 17.95
CA ALA A 52 7.33 2.55 17.09
C ALA A 52 8.45 3.60 17.09
N PRO A 53 8.93 4.03 15.91
CA PRO A 53 10.00 5.02 15.85
C PRO A 53 9.53 6.35 16.43
N ALA A 54 10.40 7.00 17.19
CA ALA A 54 10.14 8.37 17.63
C ALA A 54 10.03 9.30 16.41
N LEU A 55 9.05 10.19 16.45
CA LEU A 55 8.96 11.22 15.42
C LEU A 55 10.15 12.18 15.54
N PRO A 56 10.79 12.57 14.42
CA PRO A 56 11.81 13.60 14.44
C PRO A 56 11.27 14.90 14.99
N GLU A 57 12.11 15.67 15.66
CA GLU A 57 11.76 17.01 16.09
C GLU A 57 11.38 17.88 14.89
N ALA A 58 10.27 18.61 15.00
CA ALA A 58 9.84 19.56 13.99
C ALA A 58 10.81 20.77 13.90
N GLY A 59 10.84 21.44 12.74
CA GLY A 59 11.60 22.65 12.53
C GLY A 59 12.78 22.53 11.57
N ALA A 60 13.81 23.36 11.73
CA ALA A 60 14.93 23.45 10.79
C ALA A 60 15.66 22.10 10.58
N ARG A 61 15.85 21.33 11.64
CA ARG A 61 16.47 19.99 11.55
C ARG A 61 15.68 19.02 10.69
N TRP A 62 14.35 19.17 10.64
CA TRP A 62 13.51 18.36 9.76
C TRP A 62 13.84 18.62 8.29
N LEU A 63 13.96 19.89 7.90
CA LEU A 63 14.28 20.26 6.51
C LEU A 63 15.65 19.72 6.07
N GLU A 64 16.60 19.64 6.99
CA GLU A 64 17.94 19.08 6.73
C GLU A 64 17.93 17.56 6.64
N SER A 65 17.15 16.87 7.47
CA SER A 65 17.11 15.41 7.56
C SER A 65 16.13 14.75 6.59
N ALA A 66 15.09 15.46 6.17
CA ALA A 66 14.03 14.91 5.33
C ALA A 66 14.53 14.32 4.00
N PRO A 67 15.49 14.93 3.26
CA PRO A 67 16.00 14.33 2.03
C PRO A 67 16.68 12.96 2.24
N GLN A 68 17.50 12.84 3.29
CA GLN A 68 18.18 11.58 3.62
C GLN A 68 17.18 10.53 4.09
N LEU A 69 16.20 10.91 4.93
CA LEU A 69 15.14 10.01 5.37
C LEU A 69 14.32 9.51 4.18
N ARG A 70 13.95 10.40 3.24
CA ARG A 70 13.22 10.06 2.01
C ARG A 70 13.97 9.03 1.17
N GLN A 71 15.27 9.25 0.92
CA GLN A 71 16.11 8.31 0.18
C GLN A 71 16.25 6.97 0.90
N ARG A 72 16.40 6.98 2.21
CA ARG A 72 16.47 5.77 3.02
C ARG A 72 15.18 4.97 2.95
N VAL A 73 14.02 5.62 3.13
CA VAL A 73 12.71 4.96 3.03
C VAL A 73 12.48 4.38 1.63
N LEU A 74 12.83 5.12 0.58
CA LEU A 74 12.73 4.60 -0.78
C LEU A 74 13.58 3.35 -0.99
N ARG A 75 14.84 3.36 -0.54
CA ARG A 75 15.78 2.26 -0.75
C ARG A 75 15.50 1.06 0.16
N GLU A 76 15.25 1.30 1.45
CA GLU A 76 15.24 0.26 2.49
C GLU A 76 13.83 -0.29 2.78
N VAL A 77 12.78 0.44 2.39
CA VAL A 77 11.38 0.05 2.61
C VAL A 77 10.66 -0.14 1.28
N ILE A 78 10.47 0.94 0.53
CA ILE A 78 9.63 0.90 -0.69
C ILE A 78 10.21 -0.03 -1.76
N PHE A 79 11.50 0.10 -2.06
CA PHE A 79 12.19 -0.65 -3.11
C PHE A 79 13.09 -1.77 -2.60
N HIS A 80 12.96 -2.14 -1.32
CA HIS A 80 13.68 -3.29 -0.81
C HIS A 80 13.34 -4.54 -1.63
N GLY A 81 14.36 -5.25 -2.12
CA GLY A 81 14.20 -6.47 -2.92
C GLY A 81 13.69 -6.27 -4.36
N TRP A 82 13.36 -5.05 -4.76
CA TRP A 82 12.89 -4.79 -6.14
C TRP A 82 14.06 -4.70 -7.12
N PRO A 83 13.95 -5.30 -8.33
CA PRO A 83 14.95 -5.18 -9.37
C PRO A 83 15.16 -3.71 -9.78
N ARG A 84 16.42 -3.29 -9.85
CA ARG A 84 16.75 -1.91 -10.18
C ARG A 84 16.23 -1.49 -11.57
N GLU A 85 16.32 -2.37 -12.53
CA GLU A 85 15.82 -2.15 -13.89
C GLU A 85 14.30 -1.93 -13.96
N TRP A 86 13.54 -2.45 -12.98
CA TRP A 86 12.09 -2.21 -12.87
C TRP A 86 11.82 -0.84 -12.26
N ILE A 87 12.62 -0.45 -11.27
CA ILE A 87 12.51 0.85 -10.62
C ILE A 87 12.84 1.98 -11.60
N GLU A 88 13.91 1.80 -12.40
CA GLU A 88 14.44 2.79 -13.32
C GLU A 88 13.82 2.73 -14.73
N SER A 89 12.97 1.73 -15.02
CA SER A 89 12.30 1.66 -16.32
C SER A 89 11.50 2.93 -16.60
N PRO A 90 11.52 3.45 -17.84
CA PRO A 90 10.77 4.65 -18.17
C PRO A 90 9.27 4.41 -18.12
N ALA A 91 8.52 5.43 -17.76
CA ALA A 91 7.06 5.40 -17.85
C ALA A 91 6.64 5.25 -19.32
N ARG A 92 5.88 4.20 -19.63
CA ARG A 92 5.38 3.94 -20.99
C ARG A 92 3.87 4.04 -20.96
N PHE A 93 3.33 5.02 -21.67
CA PHE A 93 1.90 5.25 -21.80
C PHE A 93 1.46 5.04 -23.23
N GLU A 94 0.41 4.28 -23.41
CA GLU A 94 -0.31 4.07 -24.65
C GLU A 94 -1.59 4.90 -24.62
N ASP A 95 -1.79 5.74 -25.62
CA ASP A 95 -3.01 6.51 -25.81
C ASP A 95 -4.03 5.66 -26.56
N LEU A 96 -5.11 5.31 -25.89
CA LEU A 96 -6.21 4.50 -26.43
C LEU A 96 -7.35 5.37 -26.99
N GLY A 97 -7.11 6.65 -27.17
CA GLY A 97 -8.03 7.58 -27.79
C GLY A 97 -8.95 8.29 -26.81
N PHE A 98 -9.73 9.20 -27.40
CA PHE A 98 -10.67 10.03 -26.67
C PHE A 98 -11.99 9.32 -26.41
N VAL A 99 -12.56 9.66 -25.25
CA VAL A 99 -13.98 9.45 -24.97
C VAL A 99 -14.62 10.83 -24.96
N PRO A 100 -15.72 11.02 -25.68
CA PRO A 100 -16.46 12.28 -25.61
C PRO A 100 -16.79 12.62 -24.15
N GLY A 101 -16.38 13.80 -23.73
CA GLY A 101 -16.78 14.35 -22.43
C GLY A 101 -18.10 15.07 -22.53
N GLY A 102 -18.48 15.71 -21.43
CA GLY A 102 -19.58 16.64 -21.41
C GLY A 102 -19.12 18.06 -21.75
N ASN A 103 -19.95 19.04 -21.39
CA ASN A 103 -19.64 20.44 -21.61
C ASN A 103 -18.39 20.87 -20.83
N GLY A 104 -17.40 21.40 -21.56
CA GLY A 104 -16.19 22.00 -21.01
C GLY A 104 -15.00 21.07 -20.76
N TYR A 105 -15.12 19.76 -21.02
CA TYR A 105 -14.02 18.81 -20.85
C TYR A 105 -14.08 17.65 -21.85
N ARG A 106 -12.96 16.96 -22.00
CA ARG A 106 -12.83 15.68 -22.72
C ARG A 106 -12.07 14.67 -21.86
N MET A 107 -12.16 13.39 -22.20
CA MET A 107 -11.45 12.31 -21.53
C MET A 107 -10.57 11.56 -22.53
N ARG A 108 -9.40 11.12 -22.05
CA ARG A 108 -8.48 10.29 -22.79
C ARG A 108 -8.24 9.00 -22.02
N LYS A 109 -8.40 7.86 -22.66
CA LYS A 109 -8.08 6.55 -22.07
C LYS A 109 -6.60 6.27 -22.26
N LEU A 110 -5.96 5.82 -21.19
CA LEU A 110 -4.55 5.49 -21.16
C LEU A 110 -4.33 4.10 -20.60
N ARG A 111 -3.36 3.40 -21.16
CA ARG A 111 -2.77 2.20 -20.57
C ARG A 111 -1.31 2.47 -20.31
N TYR A 112 -0.76 1.96 -19.20
CA TYR A 112 0.64 2.18 -18.88
C TYR A 112 1.26 0.97 -18.17
N GLU A 113 2.57 0.79 -18.31
CA GLU A 113 3.31 -0.22 -17.56
C GLU A 113 3.72 0.33 -16.20
N ILE A 114 3.39 -0.39 -15.14
CA ILE A 114 3.89 -0.15 -13.78
C ILE A 114 5.35 -0.62 -13.71
N VAL A 115 5.55 -1.88 -14.11
CA VAL A 115 6.84 -2.55 -14.31
C VAL A 115 6.78 -3.33 -15.62
N PRO A 116 7.91 -3.73 -16.21
CA PRO A 116 7.90 -4.50 -17.46
C PRO A 116 6.96 -5.71 -17.42
N GLY A 117 6.01 -5.76 -18.34
CA GLY A 117 5.02 -6.84 -18.43
C GLY A 117 3.81 -6.73 -17.51
N PHE A 118 3.75 -5.75 -16.62
CA PHE A 118 2.58 -5.52 -15.76
C PHE A 118 2.01 -4.12 -15.97
N ALA A 119 0.85 -4.08 -16.60
CA ALA A 119 0.20 -2.84 -17.00
C ALA A 119 -0.98 -2.47 -16.10
N SER A 120 -1.26 -1.17 -16.03
CA SER A 120 -2.45 -0.57 -15.44
C SER A 120 -3.12 0.37 -16.44
N THR A 121 -4.24 0.95 -16.05
CA THR A 121 -5.02 1.89 -16.87
C THR A 121 -5.26 3.20 -16.13
N ALA A 122 -5.54 4.25 -16.90
CA ALA A 122 -5.85 5.57 -16.38
C ALA A 122 -6.85 6.30 -17.29
N ILE A 123 -7.49 7.32 -16.75
CA ILE A 123 -8.26 8.29 -17.51
C ILE A 123 -7.70 9.68 -17.23
N LEU A 124 -7.28 10.37 -18.30
CA LEU A 124 -6.93 11.78 -18.24
C LEU A 124 -8.17 12.61 -18.59
N TYR A 125 -8.56 13.48 -17.67
CA TYR A 125 -9.59 14.48 -17.87
C TYR A 125 -8.92 15.79 -18.22
N GLU A 126 -9.26 16.34 -19.39
CA GLU A 126 -8.64 17.52 -19.96
C GLU A 126 -9.67 18.63 -20.17
N PRO A 127 -9.34 19.90 -19.92
CA PRO A 127 -10.14 21.03 -20.43
C PRO A 127 -10.26 20.94 -21.95
N LEU A 128 -11.38 21.39 -22.53
CA LEU A 128 -11.51 21.45 -24.01
C LEU A 128 -10.50 22.40 -24.62
N GLU A 129 -10.22 23.51 -23.94
CA GLU A 129 -9.22 24.48 -24.37
C GLU A 129 -8.08 24.53 -23.32
N ILE A 130 -6.87 24.34 -23.80
CA ILE A 130 -5.66 24.47 -22.97
C ILE A 130 -4.82 25.60 -23.55
N ARG A 131 -4.61 26.63 -22.76
CA ARG A 131 -3.76 27.78 -23.12
C ARG A 131 -2.51 27.76 -22.26
N GLY A 132 -1.37 27.47 -22.89
CA GLY A 132 -0.08 27.41 -22.22
C GLY A 132 0.04 26.21 -21.27
N ARG A 133 0.65 26.43 -20.10
CA ARG A 133 0.83 25.41 -19.06
C ARG A 133 -0.18 25.63 -17.94
N ILE A 134 -0.86 24.55 -17.55
CA ILE A 134 -1.93 24.55 -16.58
C ILE A 134 -1.58 23.63 -15.38
N PRO A 135 -2.22 23.79 -14.22
CA PRO A 135 -2.04 22.88 -13.10
C PRO A 135 -2.48 21.46 -13.46
N ALA A 136 -1.93 20.49 -12.74
CA ALA A 136 -2.34 19.09 -12.86
C ALA A 136 -2.57 18.45 -11.48
N VAL A 137 -3.50 17.49 -11.42
CA VAL A 137 -3.79 16.72 -10.21
C VAL A 137 -3.73 15.23 -10.54
N LEU A 138 -2.86 14.53 -9.82
CA LEU A 138 -2.85 13.08 -9.78
C LEU A 138 -3.94 12.61 -8.81
N ASN A 139 -4.94 11.90 -9.33
CA ASN A 139 -6.03 11.33 -8.56
C ASN A 139 -5.81 9.83 -8.39
N VAL A 140 -5.73 9.39 -7.14
CA VAL A 140 -5.53 7.99 -6.80
C VAL A 140 -6.75 7.41 -6.09
N ASN A 141 -6.90 6.11 -6.24
CA ASN A 141 -8.11 5.42 -5.85
C ASN A 141 -7.91 4.60 -4.57
N GLY A 142 -8.91 4.60 -3.69
CA GLY A 142 -9.02 3.66 -2.58
C GLY A 142 -9.83 2.41 -2.98
N HIS A 143 -10.21 1.61 -1.99
CA HIS A 143 -10.98 0.38 -2.15
C HIS A 143 -12.41 0.69 -2.63
N VAL A 144 -12.65 0.54 -3.91
CA VAL A 144 -13.93 0.83 -4.54
C VAL A 144 -14.53 -0.34 -5.32
N GLY A 145 -13.82 -1.48 -5.30
CA GLY A 145 -14.28 -2.69 -5.99
C GLY A 145 -14.39 -2.52 -7.51
N ALA A 146 -15.41 -3.14 -8.09
CA ALA A 146 -15.61 -3.24 -9.53
C ALA A 146 -15.66 -1.91 -10.32
N PRO A 147 -16.19 -0.79 -9.80
CA PRO A 147 -16.17 0.47 -10.56
C PRO A 147 -14.77 1.06 -10.74
N GLY A 148 -13.82 0.76 -9.85
CA GLY A 148 -12.44 1.24 -9.93
C GLY A 148 -12.35 2.76 -10.09
N LYS A 149 -11.53 3.20 -11.04
CA LYS A 149 -11.38 4.63 -11.41
C LYS A 149 -12.66 5.25 -11.97
N ALA A 150 -13.62 4.44 -12.41
CA ALA A 150 -14.89 4.90 -12.98
C ALA A 150 -15.98 5.13 -11.93
N VAL A 151 -15.72 4.97 -10.64
CA VAL A 151 -16.72 5.28 -9.60
C VAL A 151 -17.15 6.74 -9.66
N GLU A 152 -18.44 6.99 -9.51
CA GLU A 152 -19.08 8.27 -9.82
C GLU A 152 -18.42 9.48 -9.15
N TYR A 153 -18.16 9.42 -7.84
CA TYR A 153 -17.63 10.58 -7.12
C TYR A 153 -16.20 10.96 -7.56
N LYS A 154 -15.42 9.99 -8.03
CA LYS A 154 -14.06 10.25 -8.57
C LYS A 154 -14.13 10.89 -9.94
N GLN A 155 -15.04 10.40 -10.79
CA GLN A 155 -15.29 11.03 -12.08
C GLN A 155 -15.76 12.48 -11.89
N LYS A 156 -16.74 12.72 -11.00
CA LYS A 156 -17.22 14.08 -10.67
C LYS A 156 -16.09 15.00 -10.24
N ARG A 157 -15.18 14.52 -9.38
CA ARG A 157 -13.99 15.29 -8.96
C ARG A 157 -13.09 15.64 -10.14
N CYS A 158 -12.74 14.66 -10.98
CA CYS A 158 -11.87 14.88 -12.12
C CYS A 158 -12.53 15.77 -13.19
N ILE A 159 -13.82 15.61 -13.44
CA ILE A 159 -14.61 16.47 -14.34
C ILE A 159 -14.61 17.91 -13.82
N HIS A 160 -14.83 18.09 -12.52
CA HIS A 160 -14.82 19.41 -11.91
C HIS A 160 -13.46 20.08 -12.10
N LEU A 161 -12.36 19.38 -11.83
CA LEU A 161 -11.00 19.89 -12.04
C LEU A 161 -10.78 20.28 -13.51
N ALA A 162 -11.12 19.42 -14.46
CA ALA A 162 -10.94 19.70 -15.88
C ALA A 162 -11.74 20.92 -16.34
N ARG A 163 -13.00 21.06 -15.89
CA ARG A 163 -13.83 22.24 -16.20
C ARG A 163 -13.30 23.54 -15.59
N HIS A 164 -12.43 23.46 -14.61
CA HIS A 164 -11.75 24.61 -14.02
C HIS A 164 -10.30 24.80 -14.50
N GLY A 165 -9.97 24.22 -15.66
CA GLY A 165 -8.66 24.44 -16.29
C GLY A 165 -7.51 23.65 -15.68
N VAL A 166 -7.78 22.50 -15.04
CA VAL A 166 -6.79 21.63 -14.40
C VAL A 166 -6.78 20.27 -15.08
N LEU A 167 -5.62 19.76 -15.48
CA LEU A 167 -5.48 18.38 -15.92
C LEU A 167 -5.69 17.43 -14.74
N ALA A 168 -6.56 16.44 -14.87
CA ALA A 168 -6.80 15.47 -13.81
C ALA A 168 -6.54 14.05 -14.31
N LEU A 169 -5.43 13.45 -13.89
CA LEU A 169 -5.10 12.06 -14.19
C LEU A 169 -5.66 11.16 -13.10
N ASN A 170 -6.54 10.23 -13.46
CA ASN A 170 -7.17 9.29 -12.56
C ASN A 170 -6.65 7.87 -12.85
N LEU A 171 -5.83 7.34 -11.95
CA LEU A 171 -5.22 6.02 -12.10
C LEU A 171 -6.18 4.92 -11.63
N GLU A 172 -6.08 3.75 -12.28
CA GLU A 172 -6.64 2.53 -11.68
C GLU A 172 -5.73 2.03 -10.57
N TRP A 173 -6.32 1.36 -9.59
CA TRP A 173 -5.56 0.75 -8.51
C TRP A 173 -5.55 -0.77 -8.65
N ILE A 174 -4.41 -1.38 -8.36
CA ILE A 174 -4.23 -2.84 -8.39
C ILE A 174 -5.31 -3.50 -7.54
N GLY A 175 -5.92 -4.56 -8.06
CA GLY A 175 -7.03 -5.24 -7.39
C GLY A 175 -8.40 -4.56 -7.49
N MET A 176 -8.51 -3.42 -8.17
CA MET A 176 -9.76 -2.67 -8.35
C MET A 176 -10.09 -2.46 -9.83
N GLY A 177 -11.35 -2.23 -10.13
CA GLY A 177 -11.83 -1.90 -11.47
C GLY A 177 -11.39 -2.89 -12.54
N GLU A 178 -10.72 -2.41 -13.57
CA GLU A 178 -10.18 -3.23 -14.66
C GLU A 178 -9.04 -4.16 -14.22
N LEU A 179 -8.45 -3.91 -13.06
CA LEU A 179 -7.39 -4.75 -12.48
C LEU A 179 -7.95 -5.70 -11.39
N ALA A 180 -9.27 -5.80 -11.25
CA ALA A 180 -9.89 -6.65 -10.24
C ALA A 180 -9.89 -8.11 -10.69
N HIS A 181 -9.25 -8.97 -9.93
CA HIS A 181 -9.30 -10.41 -10.04
C HIS A 181 -9.10 -11.06 -8.68
N LYS A 182 -9.64 -12.25 -8.47
CA LYS A 182 -9.46 -12.99 -7.20
C LYS A 182 -7.99 -13.27 -6.85
N GLU A 183 -7.12 -13.34 -7.86
CA GLU A 183 -5.69 -13.63 -7.71
C GLU A 183 -4.80 -12.36 -7.71
N ASN A 184 -5.39 -11.17 -7.76
CA ASN A 184 -4.67 -9.91 -7.59
C ASN A 184 -5.32 -8.98 -6.56
N ALA A 185 -6.09 -9.55 -5.65
CA ALA A 185 -6.48 -8.85 -4.43
C ALA A 185 -5.22 -8.47 -3.62
N HIS A 186 -5.30 -7.41 -2.83
CA HIS A 186 -4.12 -6.87 -2.13
C HIS A 186 -3.41 -7.89 -1.25
N TRP A 187 -4.16 -8.77 -0.55
CA TRP A 187 -3.57 -9.84 0.25
C TRP A 187 -2.66 -10.79 -0.54
N PHE A 188 -2.91 -10.95 -1.86
CA PHE A 188 -2.05 -11.77 -2.73
C PHE A 188 -0.66 -11.15 -2.90
N GLY A 189 -0.56 -9.84 -2.75
CA GLY A 189 0.71 -9.11 -2.77
C GLY A 189 1.69 -9.55 -1.67
N ALA A 190 1.21 -10.20 -0.59
CA ALA A 190 2.08 -10.80 0.43
C ALA A 190 3.04 -11.86 -0.12
N HIS A 191 2.77 -12.44 -1.29
CA HIS A 191 3.71 -13.35 -1.93
C HIS A 191 5.02 -12.66 -2.35
N LEU A 192 5.02 -11.33 -2.48
CA LEU A 192 6.25 -10.57 -2.74
C LEU A 192 7.23 -10.66 -1.56
N ASP A 193 6.73 -10.80 -0.33
CA ASP A 193 7.57 -10.93 0.86
C ASP A 193 8.41 -12.22 0.82
N LEU A 194 7.90 -13.28 0.17
CA LEU A 194 8.62 -14.55 -0.01
C LEU A 194 9.87 -14.40 -0.87
N VAL A 195 9.94 -13.38 -1.70
CA VAL A 195 11.09 -13.06 -2.56
C VAL A 195 11.84 -11.84 -2.08
N GLY A 196 11.54 -11.35 -0.87
CA GLY A 196 12.23 -10.23 -0.24
C GLY A 196 11.82 -8.86 -0.76
N ALA A 197 10.73 -8.77 -1.52
CA ALA A 197 10.13 -7.52 -1.97
C ALA A 197 8.80 -7.27 -1.22
N ASN A 198 8.21 -6.11 -1.37
CA ASN A 198 6.91 -5.80 -0.77
C ASN A 198 5.94 -5.12 -1.75
N ALA A 199 4.64 -5.19 -1.45
CA ALA A 199 3.60 -4.61 -2.29
C ALA A 199 3.66 -3.07 -2.32
N ALA A 200 4.19 -2.41 -1.29
CA ALA A 200 4.34 -0.96 -1.27
C ALA A 200 5.20 -0.45 -2.44
N GLY A 201 6.22 -1.20 -2.86
CA GLY A 201 7.02 -0.89 -4.04
C GLY A 201 6.20 -0.88 -5.32
N LEU A 202 5.32 -1.86 -5.51
CA LEU A 202 4.45 -1.95 -6.67
C LEU A 202 3.42 -0.79 -6.70
N PHE A 203 2.79 -0.51 -5.57
CA PHE A 203 1.84 0.60 -5.45
C PHE A 203 2.53 1.95 -5.67
N TYR A 204 3.72 2.12 -5.11
CA TYR A 204 4.50 3.34 -5.31
C TYR A 204 4.86 3.54 -6.79
N LEU A 205 5.33 2.50 -7.48
CA LEU A 205 5.65 2.58 -8.91
C LEU A 205 4.41 2.92 -9.75
N ALA A 206 3.26 2.32 -9.45
CA ALA A 206 2.01 2.65 -10.15
C ALA A 206 1.70 4.15 -10.09
N MET A 207 1.80 4.74 -8.90
CA MET A 207 1.58 6.18 -8.70
C MET A 207 2.67 7.03 -9.34
N ARG A 208 3.92 6.63 -9.19
CA ARG A 208 5.08 7.35 -9.75
C ARG A 208 4.99 7.43 -11.28
N ARG A 209 4.57 6.36 -11.96
CA ARG A 209 4.36 6.40 -13.42
C ARG A 209 3.33 7.45 -13.81
N GLY A 210 2.23 7.54 -13.07
CA GLY A 210 1.24 8.61 -13.28
C GLY A 210 1.82 10.00 -13.06
N LEU A 211 2.67 10.17 -12.06
CA LEU A 211 3.36 11.43 -11.82
C LEU A 211 4.39 11.75 -12.93
N ASP A 212 5.11 10.73 -13.44
CA ASP A 212 6.04 10.86 -14.56
C ASP A 212 5.28 11.35 -15.81
N TYR A 213 4.10 10.77 -16.08
CA TYR A 213 3.24 11.21 -17.18
C TYR A 213 2.86 12.70 -17.08
N LEU A 214 2.41 13.13 -15.91
CA LEU A 214 2.06 14.53 -15.68
C LEU A 214 3.29 15.44 -15.77
N TRP A 215 4.42 15.00 -15.25
CA TRP A 215 5.67 15.78 -15.28
C TRP A 215 6.17 16.04 -16.69
N ASP A 216 6.02 15.07 -17.59
CA ASP A 216 6.47 15.15 -18.97
C ASP A 216 5.39 15.67 -19.93
N HIS A 217 4.17 15.86 -19.45
CA HIS A 217 3.08 16.35 -20.27
C HIS A 217 3.31 17.80 -20.71
N PRO A 218 3.20 18.13 -22.03
CA PRO A 218 3.61 19.43 -22.57
C PRO A 218 2.85 20.62 -22.00
N HIS A 219 1.62 20.39 -21.55
CA HIS A 219 0.75 21.42 -20.99
C HIS A 219 0.73 21.48 -19.48
N VAL A 220 1.51 20.68 -18.77
CA VAL A 220 1.56 20.71 -17.30
C VAL A 220 2.56 21.75 -16.82
N ASP A 221 2.11 22.59 -15.89
CA ASP A 221 2.98 23.43 -15.09
C ASP A 221 3.57 22.59 -13.94
N ARG A 222 4.83 22.24 -14.07
CA ARG A 222 5.57 21.43 -13.09
C ARG A 222 5.62 22.01 -11.68
N ALA A 223 5.45 23.32 -11.54
CA ALA A 223 5.37 23.97 -10.24
C ALA A 223 3.99 23.84 -9.59
N ARG A 224 2.97 23.35 -10.31
CA ARG A 224 1.58 23.26 -9.87
C ARG A 224 1.02 21.84 -10.07
N ILE A 225 1.76 20.83 -9.60
CA ILE A 225 1.30 19.45 -9.58
C ILE A 225 0.80 19.12 -8.17
N ALA A 226 -0.45 18.72 -8.07
CA ALA A 226 -1.08 18.29 -6.83
C ALA A 226 -1.44 16.80 -6.88
N MET A 227 -1.75 16.24 -5.71
CA MET A 227 -2.21 14.87 -5.57
C MET A 227 -3.35 14.77 -4.56
N THR A 228 -4.33 13.90 -4.81
CA THR A 228 -5.45 13.67 -3.89
C THR A 228 -6.02 12.26 -4.03
N GLY A 229 -6.55 11.75 -2.93
CA GLY A 229 -7.26 10.48 -2.87
C GLY A 229 -7.96 10.27 -1.53
N LEU A 230 -8.95 9.39 -1.51
CA LEU A 230 -9.75 9.05 -0.33
C LEU A 230 -9.45 7.64 0.12
N SER A 231 -9.39 7.39 1.44
CA SER A 231 -9.16 6.08 2.06
C SER A 231 -7.79 5.50 1.62
N GLY A 232 -7.71 4.34 1.01
CA GLY A 232 -6.46 3.84 0.40
C GLY A 232 -5.82 4.85 -0.57
N GLY A 233 -6.64 5.64 -1.29
CA GLY A 233 -6.14 6.78 -2.07
C GLY A 233 -5.55 7.90 -1.22
N GLY A 234 -6.05 8.09 0.00
CA GLY A 234 -5.44 8.99 0.97
C GLY A 234 -4.06 8.50 1.43
N TRP A 235 -3.93 7.21 1.72
CA TRP A 235 -2.64 6.56 2.00
C TRP A 235 -1.66 6.74 0.83
N GLN A 236 -2.08 6.43 -0.39
CA GLN A 236 -1.28 6.64 -1.58
C GLN A 236 -0.81 8.10 -1.73
N THR A 237 -1.70 9.04 -1.44
CA THR A 237 -1.39 10.48 -1.49
C THR A 237 -0.31 10.84 -0.48
N ILE A 238 -0.41 10.35 0.76
CA ILE A 238 0.60 10.58 1.81
C ILE A 238 1.95 10.00 1.39
N VAL A 239 1.97 8.73 0.96
CA VAL A 239 3.21 8.02 0.65
C VAL A 239 3.94 8.67 -0.52
N LEU A 240 3.25 8.90 -1.66
CA LEU A 240 3.92 9.49 -2.82
C LEU A 240 4.37 10.93 -2.54
N SER A 241 3.52 11.77 -1.95
CA SER A 241 3.87 13.17 -1.71
C SER A 241 4.98 13.34 -0.67
N ALA A 242 5.09 12.42 0.28
CA ALA A 242 6.19 12.43 1.24
C ALA A 242 7.53 12.03 0.60
N LEU A 243 7.51 11.18 -0.43
CA LEU A 243 8.70 10.57 -1.02
C LEU A 243 9.09 11.17 -2.38
N ASP A 244 8.22 11.93 -3.03
CA ASP A 244 8.48 12.56 -4.34
C ASP A 244 8.18 14.07 -4.30
N GLU A 245 9.23 14.87 -4.39
CA GLU A 245 9.18 16.33 -4.28
C GLU A 245 8.48 17.03 -5.46
N ARG A 246 8.17 16.31 -6.52
CA ARG A 246 7.41 16.84 -7.66
C ARG A 246 5.96 17.13 -7.31
N VAL A 247 5.42 16.48 -6.28
CA VAL A 247 4.10 16.80 -5.72
C VAL A 247 4.21 18.06 -4.86
N ARG A 248 3.58 19.15 -5.28
CA ARG A 248 3.65 20.47 -4.60
C ARG A 248 2.51 20.71 -3.63
N LEU A 249 1.39 20.03 -3.82
CA LEU A 249 0.22 20.11 -2.95
C LEU A 249 -0.37 18.71 -2.79
N ALA A 250 -0.53 18.27 -1.56
CA ALA A 250 -1.17 16.99 -1.25
C ALA A 250 -2.45 17.21 -0.45
N VAL A 251 -3.53 16.55 -0.86
CA VAL A 251 -4.82 16.57 -0.15
C VAL A 251 -5.23 15.12 0.14
N PRO A 252 -4.61 14.48 1.15
CA PRO A 252 -5.00 13.13 1.56
C PRO A 252 -6.29 13.20 2.36
N VAL A 253 -7.24 12.30 2.05
CA VAL A 253 -8.52 12.23 2.74
C VAL A 253 -8.66 10.87 3.41
N ALA A 254 -8.71 10.84 4.75
CA ALA A 254 -8.90 9.64 5.58
C ALA A 254 -7.96 8.47 5.24
N GLY A 255 -6.69 8.77 4.94
CA GLY A 255 -5.74 7.77 4.44
C GLY A 255 -4.89 7.08 5.50
N TYR A 256 -4.75 7.63 6.70
CA TYR A 256 -3.82 7.10 7.69
C TYR A 256 -4.16 7.56 9.11
N ALA A 257 -3.88 6.69 10.08
CA ALA A 257 -3.83 7.02 11.50
C ALA A 257 -2.41 6.78 12.02
N SER A 258 -2.04 7.34 13.17
CA SER A 258 -0.73 7.07 13.76
C SER A 258 -0.56 5.59 14.10
N VAL A 259 0.66 5.07 14.01
CA VAL A 259 0.97 3.68 14.37
C VAL A 259 0.49 3.35 15.80
N VAL A 260 0.75 4.25 16.75
CA VAL A 260 0.30 4.08 18.14
C VAL A 260 -1.22 3.98 18.24
N SER A 261 -1.96 4.91 17.60
CA SER A 261 -3.43 4.86 17.61
C SER A 261 -3.99 3.57 17.00
N ARG A 262 -3.32 3.00 16.01
CA ARG A 262 -3.73 1.73 15.38
C ARG A 262 -3.48 0.54 16.29
N ILE A 263 -2.37 0.54 17.03
CA ILE A 263 -2.04 -0.51 17.99
C ILE A 263 -3.01 -0.46 19.19
N GLU A 264 -3.31 0.75 19.70
CA GLU A 264 -4.21 0.94 20.85
C GLU A 264 -5.67 0.63 20.52
N ARG A 265 -6.09 0.94 19.30
CA ARG A 265 -7.44 0.72 18.80
C ARG A 265 -7.37 -0.19 17.60
N PRO A 266 -7.22 -1.51 17.78
CA PRO A 266 -7.08 -2.43 16.67
C PRO A 266 -8.32 -2.34 15.79
N ALA A 267 -8.16 -1.64 14.68
CA ALA A 267 -9.05 -1.75 13.55
C ALA A 267 -8.47 -2.80 12.62
N ASP A 268 -9.32 -3.55 11.96
CA ASP A 268 -8.88 -4.39 10.86
C ASP A 268 -8.25 -3.48 9.79
N ILE A 269 -6.95 -3.56 9.70
CA ILE A 269 -6.22 -2.87 8.65
C ILE A 269 -6.06 -3.75 7.42
N GLY A 270 -6.26 -5.06 7.56
CA GLY A 270 -6.43 -6.10 6.54
C GLY A 270 -5.84 -5.92 5.15
N ASP A 271 -5.05 -4.89 4.93
CA ASP A 271 -4.55 -4.51 3.63
C ASP A 271 -3.02 -4.42 3.63
N ILE A 272 -2.42 -5.16 2.72
CA ILE A 272 -0.97 -5.27 2.57
C ILE A 272 -0.28 -3.94 2.24
N GLU A 273 -1.01 -2.96 1.76
CA GLU A 273 -0.46 -1.62 1.52
C GLU A 273 0.04 -0.93 2.79
N GLN A 274 -0.38 -1.43 3.94
CA GLN A 274 -0.12 -0.84 5.25
C GLN A 274 0.85 -1.67 6.10
N ASN A 275 1.37 -2.76 5.56
CA ASN A 275 2.32 -3.65 6.23
C ASN A 275 3.76 -3.28 5.94
#